data_0405bdd747e701b374ce7888e814cc90
#
_entry.id   0405bdd747e701b374ce7888e814cc90
#
_cell.length_a   1.000
_cell.length_b   1.000
_cell.length_c   1.000
_cell.angle_alpha   90.00
_cell.angle_beta   90.00
_cell.angle_gamma   90.00
#
_symmetry.space_group_name_H-M   'P 1'
#
loop_
_entity.id
_entity.type
_entity.pdbx_description
1 polymer ?
#
loop_
_entity_poly.entity_id
_entity_poly.type
_entity_poly.pdbx_seq_one_letter_code
_entity_poly.pdbx_strand_id
1 'polypeptide(L)'
;MYTIHNQTIDQHLLSLAQRGNMEFNQRLHPNIPGVLGVRIPDLRKLAKDIIKSGTQEDYLQEAERLAVHYVALEKLHEPEQKNGASGQPEADFGWMEARTLHGLVLSQWRVTDVADYLQRVARWVPSIHSWSVCDIFSFSGGKRWVAAHEAEIWSFILPYFSAQRTYEIRFAVVMGLQYFAKPSHLALFLAQLAAITHEDYYVRMAVAWAVAECFTHCPEETQMWLAQNLLPAWTHNKAIQKIRESYRIDAETKRELLLLKRPVDKG
;
A
#
# COMPACT_ATOMS: atom_id res chain seq x y z
N MET A 1 -18.90 -16.36 12.02
CA MET A 1 -19.10 -15.55 10.79
C MET A 1 -19.73 -14.22 11.19
N TYR A 2 -19.01 -13.11 10.94
CA TYR A 2 -19.47 -11.78 11.28
C TYR A 2 -20.60 -11.32 10.36
N THR A 3 -21.58 -10.61 10.91
CA THR A 3 -22.69 -10.00 10.16
C THR A 3 -22.93 -8.57 10.61
N ILE A 4 -23.32 -7.71 9.66
CA ILE A 4 -23.80 -6.35 9.91
C ILE A 4 -25.06 -6.11 9.08
N HIS A 5 -26.08 -5.46 9.66
CA HIS A 5 -27.39 -5.25 9.01
C HIS A 5 -28.01 -6.55 8.47
N ASN A 6 -27.89 -7.65 9.24
CA ASN A 6 -28.35 -9.01 8.87
C ASN A 6 -27.73 -9.62 7.60
N GLN A 7 -26.56 -9.13 7.17
CA GLN A 7 -25.82 -9.65 6.04
C GLN A 7 -24.37 -9.98 6.44
N THR A 8 -23.80 -11.00 5.83
CA THR A 8 -22.36 -11.25 5.92
C THR A 8 -21.60 -10.17 5.14
N ILE A 9 -20.30 -10.02 5.37
CA ILE A 9 -19.47 -9.06 4.62
C ILE A 9 -19.52 -9.37 3.12
N ASP A 10 -19.43 -10.64 2.72
CA ASP A 10 -19.51 -11.02 1.30
C ASP A 10 -20.85 -10.64 0.68
N GLN A 11 -21.97 -10.88 1.37
CA GLN A 11 -23.29 -10.45 0.91
C GLN A 11 -23.37 -8.93 0.74
N HIS A 12 -22.80 -8.16 1.68
CA HIS A 12 -22.72 -6.71 1.56
C HIS A 12 -21.88 -6.28 0.35
N LEU A 13 -20.68 -6.83 0.20
CA LEU A 13 -19.79 -6.50 -0.92
C LEU A 13 -20.43 -6.83 -2.26
N LEU A 14 -21.05 -8.01 -2.37
CA LEU A 14 -21.78 -8.42 -3.59
C LEU A 14 -22.96 -7.49 -3.89
N SER A 15 -23.70 -7.03 -2.88
CA SER A 15 -24.81 -6.09 -3.06
C SER A 15 -24.36 -4.70 -3.54
N LEU A 16 -23.12 -4.31 -3.24
CA LEU A 16 -22.51 -3.03 -3.60
C LEU A 16 -21.71 -3.13 -4.93
N ALA A 17 -21.48 -4.33 -5.44
CA ALA A 17 -20.72 -4.57 -6.65
C ALA A 17 -21.33 -3.88 -7.88
N GLN A 18 -20.49 -3.29 -8.71
CA GLN A 18 -20.89 -2.58 -9.93
C GLN A 18 -20.09 -3.09 -11.12
N ARG A 19 -20.78 -3.68 -12.12
CA ARG A 19 -20.12 -4.29 -13.28
C ARG A 19 -19.13 -3.37 -14.00
N GLY A 20 -19.49 -2.13 -14.28
CA GLY A 20 -18.60 -1.19 -14.95
C GLY A 20 -17.33 -0.87 -14.16
N ASN A 21 -17.43 -0.77 -12.84
CA ASN A 21 -16.26 -0.58 -11.98
C ASN A 21 -15.43 -1.86 -11.85
N MET A 22 -16.07 -3.05 -11.86
CA MET A 22 -15.36 -4.33 -11.88
C MET A 22 -14.48 -4.44 -13.12
N GLU A 23 -15.03 -4.20 -14.31
CA GLU A 23 -14.27 -4.24 -15.56
C GLU A 23 -13.13 -3.19 -15.60
N PHE A 24 -13.35 -2.01 -15.05
CA PHE A 24 -12.32 -0.98 -14.92
C PHE A 24 -11.20 -1.41 -13.95
N ASN A 25 -11.55 -1.87 -12.76
CA ASN A 25 -10.58 -2.30 -11.76
C ASN A 25 -9.82 -3.55 -12.22
N GLN A 26 -10.47 -4.49 -12.89
CA GLN A 26 -9.82 -5.68 -13.43
C GLN A 26 -8.74 -5.31 -14.46
N ARG A 27 -8.96 -4.28 -15.29
CA ARG A 27 -7.93 -3.77 -16.22
C ARG A 27 -6.73 -3.15 -15.50
N LEU A 28 -6.95 -2.54 -14.33
CA LEU A 28 -5.88 -2.00 -13.49
C LEU A 28 -5.14 -3.08 -12.71
N HIS A 29 -5.78 -4.24 -12.51
CA HIS A 29 -5.28 -5.37 -11.73
C HIS A 29 -5.45 -6.68 -12.51
N PRO A 30 -4.80 -6.85 -13.67
CA PRO A 30 -5.06 -7.99 -14.56
C PRO A 30 -4.72 -9.34 -13.92
N ASN A 31 -3.83 -9.36 -12.93
CA ASN A 31 -3.36 -10.58 -12.26
C ASN A 31 -4.01 -10.79 -10.87
N ILE A 32 -4.98 -9.96 -10.49
CA ILE A 32 -5.65 -10.09 -9.20
C ILE A 32 -7.01 -10.75 -9.41
N PRO A 33 -7.24 -11.94 -8.87
CA PRO A 33 -8.56 -12.57 -8.86
C PRO A 33 -9.49 -11.88 -7.84
N GLY A 34 -10.78 -12.06 -8.00
CA GLY A 34 -11.76 -11.65 -7.01
C GLY A 34 -11.93 -10.12 -6.89
N VAL A 35 -12.12 -9.43 -8.00
CA VAL A 35 -12.46 -8.01 -8.04
C VAL A 35 -13.96 -7.84 -8.25
N LEU A 36 -14.65 -7.19 -7.30
CA LEU A 36 -16.10 -6.94 -7.33
C LEU A 36 -16.49 -5.58 -7.94
N GLY A 37 -15.58 -4.63 -7.92
CA GLY A 37 -15.85 -3.27 -8.39
C GLY A 37 -16.66 -2.41 -7.43
N VAL A 38 -16.61 -2.67 -6.13
CA VAL A 38 -17.20 -1.81 -5.11
C VAL A 38 -16.40 -0.51 -5.03
N ARG A 39 -17.08 0.62 -5.03
CA ARG A 39 -16.42 1.93 -4.98
C ARG A 39 -15.83 2.21 -3.62
N ILE A 40 -14.68 2.87 -3.58
CA ILE A 40 -14.00 3.25 -2.34
C ILE A 40 -14.89 4.05 -1.35
N PRO A 41 -15.72 5.02 -1.79
CA PRO A 41 -16.65 5.69 -0.88
C PRO A 41 -17.64 4.75 -0.18
N ASP A 42 -18.11 3.71 -0.88
CA ASP A 42 -19.03 2.72 -0.32
C ASP A 42 -18.32 1.82 0.68
N LEU A 43 -17.08 1.39 0.40
CA LEU A 43 -16.23 0.66 1.36
C LEU A 43 -15.92 1.51 2.61
N ARG A 44 -15.61 2.81 2.45
CA ARG A 44 -15.40 3.72 3.59
C ARG A 44 -16.65 3.90 4.44
N LYS A 45 -17.82 3.92 3.80
CA LYS A 45 -19.11 3.97 4.51
C LYS A 45 -19.34 2.69 5.31
N LEU A 46 -19.14 1.52 4.70
CA LEU A 46 -19.28 0.23 5.37
C LEU A 46 -18.31 0.11 6.55
N ALA A 47 -17.04 0.49 6.39
CA ALA A 47 -16.08 0.54 7.49
C ALA A 47 -16.56 1.43 8.64
N LYS A 48 -17.13 2.61 8.34
CA LYS A 48 -17.69 3.52 9.32
C LYS A 48 -18.91 2.93 10.03
N ASP A 49 -19.76 2.19 9.31
CA ASP A 49 -20.93 1.55 9.89
C ASP A 49 -20.51 0.41 10.85
N ILE A 50 -19.47 -0.38 10.50
CA ILE A 50 -18.85 -1.38 11.40
C ILE A 50 -18.33 -0.73 12.69
N ILE A 51 -17.61 0.39 12.58
CA ILE A 51 -17.12 1.12 13.77
C ILE A 51 -18.25 1.66 14.63
N LYS A 52 -19.28 2.24 13.99
CA LYS A 52 -20.42 2.82 14.71
C LYS A 52 -21.31 1.78 15.40
N SER A 53 -21.39 0.56 14.88
CA SER A 53 -22.15 -0.51 15.51
C SER A 53 -21.51 -1.00 16.81
N GLY A 54 -20.25 -0.66 17.08
CA GLY A 54 -19.48 -1.15 18.22
C GLY A 54 -19.02 -2.60 18.09
N THR A 55 -19.16 -3.21 16.89
CA THR A 55 -18.82 -4.62 16.63
C THR A 55 -17.51 -4.77 15.83
N GLN A 56 -16.69 -3.72 15.76
CA GLN A 56 -15.43 -3.73 15.01
C GLN A 56 -14.46 -4.81 15.48
N GLU A 57 -14.50 -5.19 16.76
CA GLU A 57 -13.64 -6.23 17.32
C GLU A 57 -13.98 -7.59 16.71
N ASP A 58 -15.26 -7.95 16.69
CA ASP A 58 -15.75 -9.22 16.10
C ASP A 58 -15.44 -9.27 14.59
N TYR A 59 -15.62 -8.11 13.91
CA TYR A 59 -15.26 -8.00 12.50
C TYR A 59 -13.76 -8.23 12.29
N LEU A 60 -12.89 -7.58 13.07
CA LEU A 60 -11.44 -7.68 12.91
C LEU A 60 -10.95 -9.10 13.20
N GLN A 61 -11.49 -9.79 14.20
CA GLN A 61 -11.15 -11.19 14.47
C GLN A 61 -11.44 -12.09 13.27
N GLU A 62 -12.61 -11.93 12.63
CA GLU A 62 -12.93 -12.69 11.42
C GLU A 62 -12.06 -12.28 10.23
N ALA A 63 -11.86 -11.00 10.00
CA ALA A 63 -11.03 -10.49 8.91
C ALA A 63 -9.57 -10.94 9.03
N GLU A 64 -9.00 -10.95 10.23
CA GLU A 64 -7.66 -11.47 10.50
C GLU A 64 -7.55 -12.97 10.21
N ARG A 65 -8.56 -13.76 10.63
CA ARG A 65 -8.63 -15.19 10.33
C ARG A 65 -8.68 -15.46 8.83
N LEU A 66 -9.50 -14.70 8.08
CA LEU A 66 -9.59 -14.79 6.63
C LEU A 66 -8.29 -14.33 5.95
N ALA A 67 -7.62 -13.29 6.45
CA ALA A 67 -6.33 -12.84 5.93
C ALA A 67 -5.27 -13.95 5.98
N VAL A 68 -5.18 -14.69 7.08
CA VAL A 68 -4.28 -15.86 7.21
C VAL A 68 -4.63 -16.93 6.18
N HIS A 69 -5.92 -17.22 5.99
CA HIS A 69 -6.38 -18.19 5.01
C HIS A 69 -6.00 -17.79 3.58
N TYR A 70 -6.25 -16.53 3.19
CA TYR A 70 -5.89 -16.02 1.85
C TYR A 70 -4.40 -16.08 1.57
N VAL A 71 -3.57 -15.73 2.56
CA VAL A 71 -2.10 -15.82 2.44
C VAL A 71 -1.64 -17.27 2.27
N ALA A 72 -2.28 -18.22 2.97
CA ALA A 72 -1.96 -19.65 2.84
C ALA A 72 -2.31 -20.16 1.43
N LEU A 73 -3.48 -19.77 0.88
CA LEU A 73 -3.88 -20.15 -0.47
C LEU A 73 -2.96 -19.55 -1.54
N GLU A 74 -2.55 -18.31 -1.41
CA GLU A 74 -1.59 -17.67 -2.34
C GLU A 74 -0.27 -18.46 -2.41
N LYS A 75 0.27 -18.90 -1.26
CA LYS A 75 1.49 -19.71 -1.21
C LYS A 75 1.35 -21.07 -1.87
N LEU A 76 0.16 -21.69 -1.82
CA LEU A 76 -0.10 -22.97 -2.46
C LEU A 76 -0.24 -22.85 -3.99
N HIS A 77 -0.56 -21.65 -4.49
CA HIS A 77 -0.79 -21.38 -5.91
C HIS A 77 0.31 -20.51 -6.54
N GLU A 78 1.46 -20.35 -5.89
CA GLU A 78 2.63 -19.76 -6.55
C GLU A 78 2.94 -20.59 -7.80
N PRO A 79 2.98 -19.99 -8.99
CA PRO A 79 2.93 -20.71 -10.24
C PRO A 79 4.25 -21.43 -10.52
N GLU A 80 4.29 -22.71 -10.25
CA GLU A 80 4.95 -23.62 -11.16
C GLU A 80 4.03 -23.72 -12.39
N GLN A 81 4.39 -22.99 -13.46
CA GLN A 81 3.79 -23.07 -14.79
C GLN A 81 2.48 -22.29 -15.06
N LYS A 82 2.65 -21.25 -15.85
CA LYS A 82 1.64 -20.71 -16.76
C LYS A 82 1.18 -21.80 -17.74
N ASN A 83 0.13 -22.52 -17.45
CA ASN A 83 -0.65 -23.23 -18.45
C ASN A 83 -2.13 -23.01 -18.13
N GLY A 84 -2.83 -22.41 -19.10
CA GLY A 84 -4.20 -21.99 -19.02
C GLY A 84 -5.16 -23.07 -18.51
N ALA A 85 -5.71 -22.81 -17.36
CA ALA A 85 -6.89 -23.46 -16.87
C ALA A 85 -7.92 -22.37 -16.55
N SER A 86 -8.82 -22.17 -17.49
CA SER A 86 -10.10 -21.48 -17.30
C SER A 86 -10.99 -22.36 -16.42
N GLY A 87 -11.00 -22.12 -15.13
CA GLY A 87 -11.84 -22.86 -14.19
C GLY A 87 -11.90 -22.12 -12.88
N GLN A 88 -13.08 -21.58 -12.53
CA GLN A 88 -13.34 -20.81 -11.32
C GLN A 88 -12.70 -21.43 -10.06
N PRO A 89 -11.93 -20.61 -9.34
CA PRO A 89 -12.02 -20.57 -7.91
C PRO A 89 -11.87 -19.14 -7.36
N GLU A 90 -12.72 -18.20 -7.81
CA GLU A 90 -12.61 -16.79 -7.41
C GLU A 90 -13.01 -16.56 -5.95
N ALA A 91 -13.86 -17.41 -5.38
CA ALA A 91 -14.34 -17.26 -4.02
C ALA A 91 -13.33 -17.64 -2.93
N ASP A 92 -12.39 -18.54 -3.22
CA ASP A 92 -11.47 -19.06 -2.20
C ASP A 92 -10.32 -18.09 -1.88
N PHE A 93 -9.92 -17.22 -2.81
CA PHE A 93 -8.84 -16.25 -2.61
C PHE A 93 -9.29 -14.96 -1.89
N GLY A 94 -10.58 -14.80 -1.64
CA GLY A 94 -11.16 -13.61 -1.06
C GLY A 94 -11.20 -12.40 -2.02
N TRP A 95 -12.15 -11.52 -1.77
CA TRP A 95 -12.34 -10.33 -2.59
C TRP A 95 -11.27 -9.26 -2.30
N MET A 96 -10.78 -8.58 -3.33
CA MET A 96 -9.90 -7.42 -3.16
C MET A 96 -10.53 -6.38 -2.23
N GLU A 97 -11.85 -6.19 -2.35
CA GLU A 97 -12.61 -5.26 -1.54
C GLU A 97 -12.73 -5.69 -0.07
N ALA A 98 -12.73 -6.98 0.23
CA ALA A 98 -12.70 -7.47 1.62
C ALA A 98 -11.36 -7.13 2.30
N ARG A 99 -10.23 -7.29 1.59
CA ARG A 99 -8.90 -6.89 2.07
C ARG A 99 -8.78 -5.37 2.22
N THR A 100 -9.40 -4.63 1.30
CA THR A 100 -9.49 -3.15 1.37
C THR A 100 -10.32 -2.72 2.57
N LEU A 101 -11.47 -3.34 2.79
CA LEU A 101 -12.36 -3.05 3.93
C LEU A 101 -11.65 -3.30 5.26
N HIS A 102 -10.88 -4.39 5.37
CA HIS A 102 -10.07 -4.68 6.57
C HIS A 102 -9.11 -3.50 6.88
N GLY A 103 -8.32 -3.07 5.90
CA GLY A 103 -7.44 -1.89 6.05
C GLY A 103 -8.21 -0.61 6.38
N LEU A 104 -9.39 -0.39 5.79
CA LEU A 104 -10.22 0.79 6.07
C LEU A 104 -10.83 0.79 7.47
N VAL A 105 -11.20 -0.37 8.03
CA VAL A 105 -11.65 -0.48 9.43
C VAL A 105 -10.49 -0.16 10.37
N LEU A 106 -9.30 -0.73 10.14
CA LEU A 106 -8.09 -0.37 10.89
C LEU A 106 -7.76 1.13 10.81
N SER A 107 -7.94 1.75 9.64
CA SER A 107 -7.69 3.19 9.43
C SER A 107 -8.68 4.09 10.18
N GLN A 108 -9.86 3.61 10.51
CA GLN A 108 -10.93 4.37 11.16
C GLN A 108 -11.14 3.98 12.64
N TRP A 109 -10.42 2.99 13.12
CA TRP A 109 -10.55 2.50 14.48
C TRP A 109 -10.00 3.52 15.47
N ARG A 110 -10.73 3.74 16.58
CA ARG A 110 -10.21 4.57 17.67
C ARG A 110 -9.19 3.78 18.48
N VAL A 111 -7.91 4.10 18.29
CA VAL A 111 -6.80 3.44 18.99
C VAL A 111 -6.75 3.87 20.45
N THR A 112 -6.79 2.89 21.35
CA THR A 112 -6.61 3.07 22.80
C THR A 112 -5.28 2.49 23.28
N ASP A 113 -4.76 1.48 22.58
CA ASP A 113 -3.46 0.86 22.81
C ASP A 113 -2.70 0.78 21.47
N VAL A 114 -1.51 1.38 21.43
CA VAL A 114 -0.69 1.47 20.22
C VAL A 114 -0.14 0.10 19.83
N ALA A 115 0.30 -0.68 20.80
CA ALA A 115 0.93 -1.98 20.56
C ALA A 115 -0.11 -2.98 20.02
N ASP A 116 -1.30 -3.04 20.60
CA ASP A 116 -2.39 -3.87 20.08
C ASP A 116 -2.79 -3.45 18.67
N TYR A 117 -2.94 -2.15 18.43
CA TYR A 117 -3.26 -1.62 17.12
C TYR A 117 -2.22 -2.02 16.05
N LEU A 118 -0.94 -1.85 16.36
CA LEU A 118 0.14 -2.20 15.42
C LEU A 118 0.21 -3.71 15.17
N GLN A 119 -0.08 -4.55 16.17
CA GLN A 119 -0.20 -5.99 15.98
C GLN A 119 -1.33 -6.35 15.00
N ARG A 120 -2.47 -5.69 15.06
CA ARG A 120 -3.58 -5.89 14.11
C ARG A 120 -3.21 -5.45 12.70
N VAL A 121 -2.54 -4.30 12.56
CA VAL A 121 -1.99 -3.89 11.27
C VAL A 121 -1.00 -4.93 10.74
N ALA A 122 -0.12 -5.47 11.60
CA ALA A 122 0.83 -6.52 11.22
C ALA A 122 0.14 -7.81 10.71
N ARG A 123 -1.03 -8.17 11.24
CA ARG A 123 -1.83 -9.31 10.76
C ARG A 123 -2.49 -9.03 9.40
N TRP A 124 -2.84 -7.79 9.13
CA TRP A 124 -3.41 -7.38 7.84
C TRP A 124 -2.38 -7.26 6.73
N VAL A 125 -1.19 -6.70 6.99
CA VAL A 125 -0.15 -6.40 5.99
C VAL A 125 0.15 -7.57 5.06
N PRO A 126 0.32 -8.83 5.52
CA PRO A 126 0.57 -9.97 4.64
C PRO A 126 -0.56 -10.26 3.64
N SER A 127 -1.78 -9.81 3.91
CA SER A 127 -2.92 -10.00 3.01
C SER A 127 -2.99 -8.95 1.89
N ILE A 128 -2.15 -7.93 1.91
CA ILE A 128 -2.07 -6.93 0.84
C ILE A 128 -1.50 -7.59 -0.41
N HIS A 129 -2.27 -7.59 -1.50
CA HIS A 129 -1.91 -8.24 -2.76
C HIS A 129 -1.97 -7.29 -3.97
N SER A 130 -2.33 -6.03 -3.75
CA SER A 130 -2.40 -5.00 -4.80
C SER A 130 -2.08 -3.62 -4.27
N TRP A 131 -1.64 -2.73 -5.18
CA TRP A 131 -1.41 -1.33 -4.85
C TRP A 131 -2.69 -0.61 -4.39
N SER A 132 -3.86 -0.98 -4.92
CA SER A 132 -5.14 -0.40 -4.51
C SER A 132 -5.49 -0.70 -3.06
N VAL A 133 -5.16 -1.90 -2.57
CA VAL A 133 -5.35 -2.27 -1.16
C VAL A 133 -4.31 -1.57 -0.28
N CYS A 134 -3.05 -1.50 -0.74
CA CYS A 134 -1.95 -0.90 0.00
C CYS A 134 -2.11 0.61 0.19
N ASP A 135 -2.29 1.34 -0.91
CA ASP A 135 -2.12 2.79 -0.95
C ASP A 135 -3.29 3.57 -0.31
N ILE A 136 -4.43 2.90 -0.12
CA ILE A 136 -5.61 3.49 0.52
C ILE A 136 -5.52 3.52 2.04
N PHE A 137 -4.65 2.71 2.61
CA PHE A 137 -4.48 2.63 4.04
C PHE A 137 -3.80 3.89 4.60
N SER A 138 -4.21 4.27 5.78
CA SER A 138 -3.56 5.27 6.62
C SER A 138 -3.67 4.84 8.08
N PHE A 139 -2.67 5.18 8.90
CA PHE A 139 -2.79 4.94 10.33
C PHE A 139 -3.97 5.72 10.91
N SER A 140 -4.68 5.10 11.84
CA SER A 140 -5.80 5.73 12.54
C SER A 140 -5.35 7.03 13.24
N GLY A 141 -6.23 8.04 13.25
CA GLY A 141 -5.87 9.37 13.76
C GLY A 141 -4.97 10.21 12.85
N GLY A 142 -4.49 9.64 11.73
CA GLY A 142 -3.74 10.35 10.68
C GLY A 142 -2.44 10.96 11.14
N LYS A 143 -1.99 12.03 10.46
CA LYS A 143 -0.66 12.66 10.69
C LYS A 143 -0.42 13.09 12.14
N ARG A 144 -1.46 13.60 12.82
CA ARG A 144 -1.32 14.05 14.22
C ARG A 144 -1.05 12.89 15.18
N TRP A 145 -1.75 11.79 14.99
CA TRP A 145 -1.56 10.60 15.83
C TRP A 145 -0.19 9.95 15.56
N VAL A 146 0.20 9.82 14.29
CA VAL A 146 1.53 9.31 13.91
C VAL A 146 2.65 10.19 14.48
N ALA A 147 2.49 11.52 14.48
CA ALA A 147 3.48 12.41 15.06
C ALA A 147 3.63 12.24 16.60
N ALA A 148 2.55 11.85 17.27
CA ALA A 148 2.60 11.55 18.71
C ALA A 148 3.24 10.17 19.03
N HIS A 149 3.31 9.26 18.06
CA HIS A 149 3.82 7.89 18.17
C HIS A 149 4.90 7.60 17.13
N GLU A 150 5.69 8.60 16.79
CA GLU A 150 6.61 8.59 15.66
C GLU A 150 7.63 7.47 15.74
N ALA A 151 8.22 7.26 16.92
CA ALA A 151 9.25 6.24 17.14
C ALA A 151 8.68 4.83 17.02
N GLU A 152 7.50 4.59 17.60
CA GLU A 152 6.82 3.30 17.55
C GLU A 152 6.40 2.95 16.11
N ILE A 153 5.84 3.93 15.38
CA ILE A 153 5.42 3.73 13.98
C ILE A 153 6.62 3.51 13.07
N TRP A 154 7.71 4.28 13.24
CA TRP A 154 8.94 4.06 12.47
C TRP A 154 9.52 2.67 12.73
N SER A 155 9.65 2.29 14.00
CA SER A 155 10.13 0.95 14.39
C SER A 155 9.25 -0.16 13.84
N PHE A 156 7.94 0.06 13.77
CA PHE A 156 6.98 -0.88 13.23
C PHE A 156 7.13 -1.09 11.71
N ILE A 157 7.31 -0.02 10.94
CA ILE A 157 7.43 -0.13 9.47
C ILE A 157 8.82 -0.57 9.02
N LEU A 158 9.85 -0.36 9.84
CA LEU A 158 11.25 -0.58 9.47
C LEU A 158 11.55 -2.00 8.95
N PRO A 159 11.09 -3.10 9.56
CA PRO A 159 11.35 -4.46 9.05
C PRO A 159 10.77 -4.72 7.67
N TYR A 160 9.70 -4.06 7.28
CA TYR A 160 9.04 -4.28 5.99
C TYR A 160 9.85 -3.71 4.81
N PHE A 161 10.80 -2.77 5.02
CA PHE A 161 11.68 -2.29 3.93
C PHE A 161 12.60 -3.40 3.41
N SER A 162 12.90 -4.41 4.20
CA SER A 162 13.72 -5.57 3.83
C SER A 162 12.92 -6.87 3.68
N ALA A 163 11.60 -6.79 3.60
CA ALA A 163 10.73 -7.95 3.39
C ALA A 163 10.96 -8.58 2.01
N GLN A 164 10.46 -9.82 1.82
CA GLN A 164 10.58 -10.53 0.54
C GLN A 164 9.37 -10.29 -0.38
N ARG A 165 8.21 -9.93 0.18
CA ARG A 165 6.98 -9.80 -0.59
C ARG A 165 6.81 -8.36 -1.09
N THR A 166 6.47 -8.23 -2.36
CA THR A 166 6.25 -6.95 -3.06
C THR A 166 5.43 -5.94 -2.26
N TYR A 167 4.29 -6.37 -1.74
CA TYR A 167 3.36 -5.44 -1.08
C TYR A 167 3.68 -5.17 0.38
N GLU A 168 4.48 -6.00 1.03
CA GLU A 168 5.05 -5.69 2.34
C GLU A 168 6.08 -4.57 2.24
N ILE A 169 6.97 -4.64 1.25
CA ILE A 169 7.92 -3.55 0.96
C ILE A 169 7.16 -2.28 0.56
N ARG A 170 6.16 -2.42 -0.35
CA ARG A 170 5.35 -1.28 -0.78
C ARG A 170 4.63 -0.62 0.40
N PHE A 171 4.10 -1.40 1.36
CA PHE A 171 3.49 -0.88 2.57
C PHE A 171 4.46 0.01 3.36
N ALA A 172 5.69 -0.46 3.64
CA ALA A 172 6.70 0.35 4.32
C ALA A 172 7.01 1.65 3.56
N VAL A 173 7.21 1.57 2.24
CA VAL A 173 7.50 2.73 1.40
C VAL A 173 6.34 3.73 1.38
N VAL A 174 5.09 3.26 1.26
CA VAL A 174 3.90 4.11 1.23
C VAL A 174 3.65 4.75 2.61
N MET A 175 3.82 4.03 3.70
CA MET A 175 3.77 4.62 5.04
C MET A 175 4.92 5.61 5.26
N GLY A 176 6.11 5.29 4.78
CA GLY A 176 7.26 6.19 4.80
C GLY A 176 6.98 7.52 4.10
N LEU A 177 6.47 7.49 2.86
CA LEU A 177 6.19 8.71 2.11
C LEU A 177 5.05 9.54 2.70
N GLN A 178 4.04 8.89 3.33
CA GLN A 178 2.92 9.62 3.94
C GLN A 178 3.31 10.37 5.22
N TYR A 179 4.26 9.84 6.00
CA TYR A 179 4.52 10.30 7.37
C TYR A 179 5.96 10.70 7.65
N PHE A 180 6.94 10.18 6.89
CA PHE A 180 8.38 10.34 7.17
C PHE A 180 9.16 11.04 6.05
N ALA A 181 8.53 11.46 4.96
CA ALA A 181 9.12 12.33 3.94
C ALA A 181 9.18 13.78 4.48
N LYS A 182 9.99 14.02 5.50
CA LYS A 182 10.11 15.30 6.22
C LYS A 182 11.54 15.49 6.74
N PRO A 183 11.99 16.73 7.02
CA PRO A 183 13.39 17.00 7.39
C PRO A 183 13.93 16.12 8.53
N SER A 184 13.13 15.90 9.57
CA SER A 184 13.57 15.11 10.75
C SER A 184 13.87 13.63 10.46
N HIS A 185 13.32 13.06 9.41
CA HIS A 185 13.45 11.65 9.04
C HIS A 185 14.03 11.42 7.65
N LEU A 186 14.29 12.49 6.88
CA LEU A 186 14.67 12.40 5.48
C LEU A 186 15.86 11.46 5.25
N ALA A 187 16.95 11.66 5.98
CA ALA A 187 18.16 10.87 5.81
C ALA A 187 17.94 9.38 6.10
N LEU A 188 17.21 9.06 7.17
CA LEU A 188 16.86 7.69 7.53
C LEU A 188 15.96 7.06 6.48
N PHE A 189 14.94 7.78 6.01
CA PHE A 189 14.00 7.27 5.02
C PHE A 189 14.68 7.04 3.67
N LEU A 190 15.48 8.01 3.17
CA LEU A 190 16.24 7.87 1.93
C LEU A 190 17.25 6.71 1.99
N ALA A 191 17.86 6.45 3.15
CA ALA A 191 18.74 5.30 3.35
C ALA A 191 17.96 3.97 3.20
N GLN A 192 16.74 3.87 3.76
CA GLN A 192 15.90 2.69 3.55
C GLN A 192 15.51 2.51 2.09
N LEU A 193 15.14 3.59 1.39
CA LEU A 193 14.81 3.52 -0.04
C LEU A 193 15.98 3.05 -0.89
N ALA A 194 17.21 3.49 -0.57
CA ALA A 194 18.44 3.06 -1.28
C ALA A 194 18.78 1.58 -1.04
N ALA A 195 18.42 1.03 0.11
CA ALA A 195 18.68 -0.37 0.45
C ALA A 195 17.73 -1.36 -0.24
N ILE A 196 16.62 -0.90 -0.83
CA ILE A 196 15.67 -1.76 -1.54
C ILE A 196 16.25 -2.20 -2.89
N THR A 197 16.52 -3.50 -3.02
CA THR A 197 17.02 -4.13 -4.26
C THR A 197 15.94 -4.92 -5.01
N HIS A 198 14.72 -4.96 -4.52
CA HIS A 198 13.62 -5.74 -5.08
C HIS A 198 13.21 -5.22 -6.47
N GLU A 199 13.18 -6.13 -7.48
CA GLU A 199 13.02 -5.75 -8.89
C GLU A 199 11.56 -5.61 -9.35
N ASP A 200 10.60 -5.99 -8.52
CA ASP A 200 9.18 -5.88 -8.88
C ASP A 200 8.81 -4.44 -9.23
N TYR A 201 8.02 -4.30 -10.29
CA TYR A 201 7.56 -3.02 -10.81
C TYR A 201 6.86 -2.15 -9.76
N TYR A 202 5.99 -2.77 -8.93
CA TYR A 202 5.20 -2.02 -7.94
C TYR A 202 6.05 -1.54 -6.75
N VAL A 203 7.13 -2.26 -6.42
CA VAL A 203 8.12 -1.79 -5.43
C VAL A 203 8.91 -0.62 -6.00
N ARG A 204 9.49 -0.77 -7.18
CA ARG A 204 10.30 0.29 -7.82
C ARG A 204 9.49 1.57 -8.06
N MET A 205 8.20 1.43 -8.44
CA MET A 205 7.29 2.56 -8.58
C MET A 205 6.99 3.26 -7.26
N ALA A 206 6.84 2.51 -6.16
CA ALA A 206 6.65 3.09 -4.84
C ALA A 206 7.88 3.86 -4.37
N VAL A 207 9.09 3.29 -4.56
CA VAL A 207 10.36 3.97 -4.25
C VAL A 207 10.49 5.27 -5.04
N ALA A 208 10.22 5.24 -6.35
CA ALA A 208 10.26 6.43 -7.20
C ALA A 208 9.26 7.50 -6.74
N TRP A 209 8.06 7.10 -6.32
CA TRP A 209 7.07 8.02 -5.76
C TRP A 209 7.52 8.59 -4.41
N ALA A 210 8.07 7.76 -3.52
CA ALA A 210 8.58 8.20 -2.23
C ALA A 210 9.70 9.24 -2.36
N VAL A 211 10.63 9.05 -3.28
CA VAL A 211 11.69 10.05 -3.58
C VAL A 211 11.08 11.35 -4.11
N ALA A 212 10.05 11.28 -4.95
CA ALA A 212 9.37 12.49 -5.43
C ALA A 212 8.64 13.24 -4.30
N GLU A 213 8.08 12.52 -3.33
CA GLU A 213 7.49 13.13 -2.14
C GLU A 213 8.56 13.75 -1.23
N CYS A 214 9.70 13.07 -1.01
CA CYS A 214 10.85 13.63 -0.31
C CYS A 214 11.33 14.93 -0.98
N PHE A 215 11.44 14.95 -2.31
CA PHE A 215 11.82 16.14 -3.04
C PHE A 215 10.83 17.29 -2.86
N THR A 216 9.53 16.99 -2.79
CA THR A 216 8.50 18.02 -2.58
C THR A 216 8.66 18.72 -1.22
N HIS A 217 9.13 18.02 -0.19
CA HIS A 217 9.27 18.54 1.17
C HIS A 217 10.69 19.03 1.51
N CYS A 218 11.72 18.45 0.86
CA CYS A 218 13.13 18.68 1.13
C CYS A 218 13.89 18.67 -0.22
N PRO A 219 13.71 19.69 -1.08
CA PRO A 219 14.22 19.64 -2.46
C PRO A 219 15.76 19.59 -2.54
N GLU A 220 16.44 20.45 -1.79
CA GLU A 220 17.91 20.57 -1.86
C GLU A 220 18.59 19.27 -1.42
N GLU A 221 18.22 18.74 -0.25
CA GLU A 221 18.82 17.53 0.30
C GLU A 221 18.50 16.31 -0.57
N THR A 222 17.27 16.24 -1.11
CA THR A 222 16.88 15.13 -2.00
C THR A 222 17.60 15.22 -3.35
N GLN A 223 17.85 16.42 -3.89
CA GLN A 223 18.63 16.61 -5.10
C GLN A 223 20.09 16.18 -4.90
N MET A 224 20.71 16.58 -3.78
CA MET A 224 22.07 16.14 -3.42
C MET A 224 22.16 14.63 -3.27
N TRP A 225 21.12 14.00 -2.68
CA TRP A 225 21.06 12.55 -2.55
C TRP A 225 20.89 11.86 -3.90
N LEU A 226 20.03 12.37 -4.79
CA LEU A 226 19.89 11.84 -6.15
C LEU A 226 21.21 11.88 -6.93
N ALA A 227 22.01 12.93 -6.78
CA ALA A 227 23.31 13.04 -7.41
C ALA A 227 24.31 11.94 -7.01
N GLN A 228 24.10 11.26 -5.87
CA GLN A 228 24.92 10.13 -5.42
C GLN A 228 24.65 8.82 -6.17
N ASN A 229 23.57 8.76 -6.96
CA ASN A 229 23.23 7.60 -7.82
C ASN A 229 23.03 6.27 -7.05
N LEU A 230 22.49 6.32 -5.86
CA LEU A 230 22.33 5.15 -4.96
C LEU A 230 21.20 4.19 -5.39
N LEU A 231 20.25 4.64 -6.21
CA LEU A 231 19.17 3.81 -6.73
C LEU A 231 19.58 3.09 -8.03
N PRO A 232 18.97 1.93 -8.37
CA PRO A 232 19.03 1.37 -9.71
C PRO A 232 18.59 2.39 -10.76
N ALA A 233 19.22 2.40 -11.94
CA ALA A 233 19.05 3.45 -12.96
C ALA A 233 17.58 3.67 -13.37
N TRP A 234 16.79 2.61 -13.52
CA TRP A 234 15.37 2.73 -13.84
C TRP A 234 14.60 3.47 -12.75
N THR A 235 14.76 3.07 -11.49
CA THR A 235 14.07 3.66 -10.34
C THR A 235 14.47 5.13 -10.14
N HIS A 236 15.78 5.42 -10.28
CA HIS A 236 16.34 6.76 -10.27
C HIS A 236 15.68 7.67 -11.31
N ASN A 237 15.66 7.22 -12.57
CA ASN A 237 15.06 7.99 -13.66
C ASN A 237 13.55 8.14 -13.51
N LYS A 238 12.88 7.13 -12.95
CA LYS A 238 11.45 7.19 -12.67
C LYS A 238 11.15 8.18 -11.54
N ALA A 239 11.99 8.28 -10.51
CA ALA A 239 11.87 9.30 -9.47
C ALA A 239 11.98 10.71 -10.05
N ILE A 240 13.00 10.96 -10.88
CA ILE A 240 13.14 12.24 -11.60
C ILE A 240 11.92 12.54 -12.47
N GLN A 241 11.39 11.53 -13.18
CA GLN A 241 10.17 11.70 -13.97
C GLN A 241 9.01 12.15 -13.10
N LYS A 242 8.77 11.48 -11.95
CA LYS A 242 7.67 11.81 -11.03
C LYS A 242 7.82 13.19 -10.41
N ILE A 243 9.02 13.61 -10.03
CA ILE A 243 9.29 14.98 -9.56
C ILE A 243 8.89 15.99 -10.64
N ARG A 244 9.29 15.75 -11.89
CA ARG A 244 8.99 16.64 -13.01
C ARG A 244 7.51 16.69 -13.41
N GLU A 245 6.75 15.64 -13.13
CA GLU A 245 5.29 15.60 -13.32
C GLU A 245 4.55 16.46 -12.28
N SER A 246 5.18 16.82 -11.17
CA SER A 246 4.58 17.63 -10.12
C SER A 246 4.38 19.09 -10.57
N TYR A 247 3.19 19.63 -10.30
CA TYR A 247 2.91 21.05 -10.50
C TYR A 247 3.53 21.97 -9.43
N ARG A 248 4.08 21.38 -8.35
CA ARG A 248 4.72 22.11 -7.25
C ARG A 248 6.16 22.49 -7.54
N ILE A 249 6.76 21.94 -8.59
CA ILE A 249 8.17 22.13 -8.95
C ILE A 249 8.24 23.10 -10.15
N ASP A 250 9.10 24.10 -10.05
CA ASP A 250 9.31 25.10 -11.07
C ASP A 250 10.04 24.52 -12.31
N ALA A 251 10.02 25.30 -13.41
CA ALA A 251 10.55 24.85 -14.69
C ALA A 251 12.07 24.77 -14.73
N GLU A 252 12.78 25.57 -13.92
CA GLU A 252 14.24 25.57 -13.84
C GLU A 252 14.73 24.33 -13.13
N THR A 253 14.24 24.05 -11.95
CA THR A 253 14.49 22.82 -11.20
C THR A 253 14.18 21.57 -12.03
N LYS A 254 13.08 21.58 -12.80
CA LYS A 254 12.76 20.47 -13.73
C LYS A 254 13.81 20.26 -14.83
N ARG A 255 14.46 21.32 -15.30
CA ARG A 255 15.56 21.24 -16.31
C ARG A 255 16.83 20.69 -15.67
N GLU A 256 17.21 21.19 -14.49
CA GLU A 256 18.38 20.71 -13.75
C GLU A 256 18.32 19.22 -13.45
N LEU A 257 17.16 18.74 -12.99
CA LEU A 257 16.94 17.32 -12.71
C LEU A 257 17.14 16.42 -13.93
N LEU A 258 16.99 16.93 -15.16
CA LEU A 258 17.27 16.14 -16.36
C LEU A 258 18.76 15.79 -16.49
N LEU A 259 19.65 16.63 -15.97
CA LEU A 259 21.10 16.41 -16.01
C LEU A 259 21.51 15.25 -15.08
N LEU A 260 20.67 14.90 -14.10
CA LEU A 260 20.89 13.78 -13.19
C LEU A 260 20.40 12.43 -13.74
N LYS A 261 19.76 12.41 -14.92
CA LYS A 261 19.30 11.13 -15.52
C LYS A 261 20.48 10.24 -15.89
N ARG A 262 20.29 8.95 -15.69
CA ARG A 262 21.29 7.91 -15.95
C ARG A 262 20.92 7.10 -17.19
N PRO A 263 21.91 6.61 -17.95
CA PRO A 263 21.66 5.59 -18.98
C PRO A 263 20.93 4.38 -18.35
N VAL A 264 19.96 3.86 -19.05
CA VAL A 264 19.28 2.60 -18.68
C VAL A 264 19.66 1.62 -19.78
N ASP A 265 20.29 0.52 -19.40
CA ASP A 265 20.56 -0.55 -20.34
C ASP A 265 19.24 -1.03 -20.94
N LYS A 266 19.16 -1.01 -22.25
CA LYS A 266 18.06 -1.62 -22.98
C LYS A 266 18.31 -3.13 -22.94
N GLY A 267 17.83 -3.80 -21.88
CA GLY A 267 17.76 -5.26 -21.85
C GLY A 267 16.78 -5.81 -22.87
#